data_508f9b76b347ef96b28ca80c49963b2a
#
_entry.id   508f9b76b347ef96b28ca80c49963b2a
#
_cell.length_a   1.000
_cell.length_b   1.000
_cell.length_c   1.000
_cell.angle_alpha   90.00
_cell.angle_beta   90.00
_cell.angle_gamma   90.00
#
_symmetry.space_group_name_H-M   'P 1'
#
loop_
_entity.id
_entity.type
_entity.pdbx_description
1 polymer ?
#
loop_
_entity_poly.entity_id
_entity_poly.type
_entity_poly.pdbx_seq_one_letter_code
_entity_poly.pdbx_strand_id
1 'polypeptide(L)'
;MRHEQVVIQRGERSGLAVIVAVHSTRLGPAIGGCRIKQYPDWRDGLADALRLSEAMTSKCALASLPHGGGKTVVALPPGVTAGRDVLLDVGDVIAGLGGRYSTGPDVGTGPDDMVTIGERTPYVFCRPAEAGGSGDSSEHTAVGVIAALRALCGDLSAKSFAVLGLGRVGGHVWRMLTDAGATVIASDVDDRKRRGTWVSPEECLTAEVDVLVPAALGGLLTPATVPRLRCAAIAGPANNQLDDPATADLLHARGVLWAPDSIVSAGGIIHATAVELRHETSARAAERVRGIGATLSGILRAAAEHGTTPYAEAREHVERVLAAA
;
A
#
# COMPACT_ATOMS: atom_id res chain seq x y z
N MET A 1 10.61 20.74 -8.29
CA MET A 1 9.73 19.57 -8.47
C MET A 1 10.63 18.38 -8.78
N ARG A 2 10.50 17.26 -8.04
CA ARG A 2 11.33 16.06 -8.25
C ARG A 2 10.68 15.04 -9.22
N HIS A 3 9.50 15.35 -9.76
CA HIS A 3 8.74 14.49 -10.66
C HIS A 3 9.20 14.65 -12.11
N GLU A 4 9.29 13.55 -12.83
CA GLU A 4 9.66 13.55 -14.24
C GLU A 4 8.55 14.15 -15.12
N GLN A 5 7.28 13.90 -14.75
CA GLN A 5 6.13 14.42 -15.50
C GLN A 5 4.91 14.59 -14.59
N VAL A 6 4.18 15.67 -14.79
CA VAL A 6 2.86 15.87 -14.21
C VAL A 6 1.93 16.36 -15.31
N VAL A 7 0.82 15.66 -15.49
CA VAL A 7 -0.23 16.01 -16.46
C VAL A 7 -1.48 16.40 -15.67
N ILE A 8 -2.05 17.52 -15.99
CA ILE A 8 -3.35 17.97 -15.48
C ILE A 8 -4.20 18.28 -16.70
N GLN A 9 -5.19 17.46 -16.95
CA GLN A 9 -6.06 17.59 -18.11
C GLN A 9 -7.53 17.64 -17.68
N ARG A 10 -8.30 18.51 -18.29
CA ARG A 10 -9.75 18.49 -18.15
C ARG A 10 -10.32 17.35 -18.99
N GLY A 11 -11.06 16.44 -18.34
CA GLY A 11 -11.78 15.38 -19.04
C GLY A 11 -12.79 15.95 -20.04
N GLU A 12 -12.78 15.41 -21.25
CA GLU A 12 -13.66 15.90 -22.33
C GLU A 12 -15.13 15.58 -22.07
N ARG A 13 -15.41 14.44 -21.42
CA ARG A 13 -16.78 13.98 -21.13
C ARG A 13 -17.26 14.51 -19.77
N SER A 14 -16.45 14.33 -18.76
CA SER A 14 -16.83 14.68 -17.37
C SER A 14 -16.63 16.14 -17.01
N GLY A 15 -15.75 16.84 -17.74
CA GLY A 15 -15.33 18.19 -17.38
C GLY A 15 -14.45 18.29 -16.14
N LEU A 16 -14.12 17.15 -15.50
CA LEU A 16 -13.34 17.10 -14.26
C LEU A 16 -11.84 17.12 -14.53
N ALA A 17 -11.06 17.57 -13.54
CA ALA A 17 -9.61 17.53 -13.62
C ALA A 17 -9.09 16.10 -13.38
N VAL A 18 -8.43 15.52 -14.37
CA VAL A 18 -7.66 14.29 -14.27
C VAL A 18 -6.19 14.67 -14.10
N ILE A 19 -5.59 14.22 -13.00
CA ILE A 19 -4.21 14.53 -12.63
C ILE A 19 -3.42 13.22 -12.67
N VAL A 20 -2.33 13.17 -13.45
CA VAL A 20 -1.39 12.04 -13.44
C VAL A 20 -0.01 12.58 -13.10
N ALA A 21 0.55 12.08 -11.98
CA ALA A 21 1.92 12.37 -11.58
C ALA A 21 2.79 11.13 -11.81
N VAL A 22 3.85 11.28 -12.59
CA VAL A 22 4.93 10.30 -12.76
C VAL A 22 6.13 10.84 -11.98
N HIS A 23 6.44 10.18 -10.85
CA HIS A 23 7.56 10.60 -10.01
C HIS A 23 8.89 10.16 -10.64
N SER A 24 9.01 8.89 -11.00
CA SER A 24 10.20 8.37 -11.64
C SER A 24 9.88 7.18 -12.56
N THR A 25 10.64 7.08 -13.65
CA THR A 25 10.66 5.91 -14.55
C THR A 25 12.02 5.21 -14.58
N ARG A 26 12.93 5.54 -13.64
CA ARG A 26 14.29 4.96 -13.61
C ARG A 26 14.31 3.44 -13.53
N LEU A 27 13.40 2.83 -12.76
CA LEU A 27 13.29 1.38 -12.63
C LEU A 27 12.46 0.75 -13.77
N GLY A 28 11.85 1.55 -14.62
CA GLY A 28 10.95 1.15 -15.69
C GLY A 28 9.67 1.97 -15.69
N PRO A 29 8.69 1.64 -16.54
CA PRO A 29 7.42 2.36 -16.61
C PRO A 29 6.79 2.52 -15.24
N ALA A 30 6.28 3.72 -14.94
CA ALA A 30 5.69 4.01 -13.66
C ALA A 30 4.36 3.27 -13.48
N ILE A 31 4.08 2.85 -12.25
CA ILE A 31 2.80 2.24 -11.85
C ILE A 31 2.23 2.92 -10.62
N GLY A 32 0.91 2.88 -10.49
CA GLY A 32 0.23 3.39 -9.29
C GLY A 32 -1.27 3.20 -9.37
N GLY A 33 -1.99 3.72 -8.37
CA GLY A 33 -3.44 3.60 -8.31
C GLY A 33 -4.17 4.82 -8.87
N CYS A 34 -5.39 4.62 -9.31
CA CYS A 34 -6.34 5.66 -9.68
C CYS A 34 -7.22 6.01 -8.47
N ARG A 35 -6.97 7.17 -7.87
CA ARG A 35 -7.78 7.69 -6.75
C ARG A 35 -8.85 8.62 -7.25
N ILE A 36 -10.10 8.36 -6.92
CA ILE A 36 -11.22 9.22 -7.21
C ILE A 36 -11.92 9.57 -5.89
N LYS A 37 -11.78 10.80 -5.45
CA LYS A 37 -12.37 11.22 -4.17
C LYS A 37 -12.72 12.71 -4.18
N GLN A 38 -13.58 13.13 -3.28
CA GLN A 38 -13.90 14.54 -3.09
C GLN A 38 -12.76 15.30 -2.43
N TYR A 39 -12.43 16.46 -2.95
CA TYR A 39 -11.48 17.41 -2.40
C TYR A 39 -12.12 18.80 -2.34
N PRO A 40 -11.82 19.61 -1.29
CA PRO A 40 -12.27 21.00 -1.25
C PRO A 40 -11.75 21.83 -2.43
N ASP A 41 -10.51 21.61 -2.83
CA ASP A 41 -9.86 22.20 -4.01
C ASP A 41 -9.14 21.09 -4.79
N TRP A 42 -9.15 21.16 -6.12
CA TRP A 42 -8.44 20.22 -6.97
C TRP A 42 -6.91 20.22 -6.74
N ARG A 43 -6.38 21.34 -6.20
CA ARG A 43 -4.96 21.46 -5.83
C ARG A 43 -4.58 20.50 -4.69
N ASP A 44 -5.52 20.18 -3.80
CA ASP A 44 -5.32 19.15 -2.77
C ASP A 44 -5.18 17.76 -3.43
N GLY A 45 -5.93 17.52 -4.51
CA GLY A 45 -5.77 16.33 -5.35
C GLY A 45 -4.41 16.27 -6.04
N LEU A 46 -3.89 17.40 -6.51
CA LEU A 46 -2.53 17.48 -7.06
C LEU A 46 -1.47 17.17 -5.98
N ALA A 47 -1.60 17.76 -4.80
CA ALA A 47 -0.68 17.48 -3.69
C ALA A 47 -0.67 15.98 -3.33
N ASP A 48 -1.85 15.34 -3.31
CA ASP A 48 -1.98 13.90 -3.09
C ASP A 48 -1.32 13.09 -4.23
N ALA A 49 -1.52 13.47 -5.49
CA ALA A 49 -0.90 12.79 -6.64
C ALA A 49 0.63 12.83 -6.56
N LEU A 50 1.21 13.97 -6.24
CA LEU A 50 2.66 14.14 -6.07
C LEU A 50 3.19 13.26 -4.93
N ARG A 51 2.64 13.38 -3.75
CA ARG A 51 3.05 12.62 -2.56
C ARG A 51 2.92 11.10 -2.78
N LEU A 52 1.81 10.65 -3.35
CA LEU A 52 1.54 9.23 -3.54
C LEU A 52 2.37 8.61 -4.68
N SER A 53 2.69 9.35 -5.73
CA SER A 53 3.56 8.86 -6.81
C SER A 53 5.01 8.67 -6.33
N GLU A 54 5.51 9.53 -5.44
CA GLU A 54 6.81 9.35 -4.78
C GLU A 54 6.82 8.12 -3.86
N ALA A 55 5.77 7.93 -3.07
CA ALA A 55 5.60 6.74 -2.23
C ALA A 55 5.55 5.45 -3.07
N MET A 56 4.94 5.49 -4.26
CA MET A 56 4.92 4.34 -5.19
C MET A 56 6.31 4.03 -5.74
N THR A 57 7.15 5.01 -6.06
CA THR A 57 8.55 4.78 -6.45
C THR A 57 9.30 4.02 -5.34
N SER A 58 9.17 4.48 -4.10
CA SER A 58 9.79 3.83 -2.94
C SER A 58 9.29 2.40 -2.76
N LYS A 59 7.98 2.19 -2.88
CA LYS A 59 7.36 0.85 -2.78
C LYS A 59 7.87 -0.08 -3.88
N CYS A 60 7.99 0.38 -5.13
CA CYS A 60 8.50 -0.41 -6.23
C CYS A 60 9.97 -0.79 -6.03
N ALA A 61 10.81 0.15 -5.59
CA ALA A 61 12.21 -0.11 -5.28
C ALA A 61 12.39 -1.15 -4.17
N LEU A 62 11.67 -0.99 -3.05
CA LEU A 62 11.69 -1.93 -1.92
C LEU A 62 11.15 -3.32 -2.28
N ALA A 63 10.19 -3.38 -3.19
CA ALA A 63 9.62 -4.64 -3.69
C ALA A 63 10.44 -5.26 -4.84
N SER A 64 11.57 -4.67 -5.23
CA SER A 64 12.39 -5.07 -6.38
C SER A 64 11.57 -5.23 -7.67
N LEU A 65 10.61 -4.32 -7.87
CA LEU A 65 9.80 -4.28 -9.08
C LEU A 65 10.52 -3.46 -10.16
N PRO A 66 10.51 -3.91 -11.43
CA PRO A 66 11.09 -3.17 -12.55
C PRO A 66 10.12 -2.06 -13.01
N HIS A 67 9.68 -1.23 -12.07
CA HIS A 67 8.69 -0.18 -12.27
C HIS A 67 9.04 1.06 -11.47
N GLY A 68 8.78 2.21 -12.06
CA GLY A 68 8.78 3.48 -11.35
C GLY A 68 7.48 3.73 -10.61
N GLY A 69 7.34 4.91 -10.04
CA GLY A 69 6.15 5.30 -9.30
C GLY A 69 5.35 6.40 -9.97
N GLY A 70 4.06 6.20 -10.05
CA GLY A 70 3.09 7.18 -10.53
C GLY A 70 1.80 7.16 -9.72
N LYS A 71 0.92 8.11 -10.02
CA LYS A 71 -0.39 8.21 -9.38
C LYS A 71 -1.37 8.93 -10.28
N THR A 72 -2.58 8.41 -10.39
CA THR A 72 -3.72 9.13 -10.94
C THR A 72 -4.61 9.62 -9.81
N VAL A 73 -5.04 10.87 -9.88
CA VAL A 73 -6.05 11.46 -8.99
C VAL A 73 -7.09 12.19 -9.81
N VAL A 74 -8.36 11.89 -9.58
CA VAL A 74 -9.48 12.70 -10.02
C VAL A 74 -10.05 13.42 -8.81
N ALA A 75 -9.93 14.74 -8.80
CA ALA A 75 -10.45 15.56 -7.73
C ALA A 75 -11.93 15.88 -8.00
N LEU A 76 -12.82 15.19 -7.28
CA LEU A 76 -14.25 15.46 -7.36
C LEU A 76 -14.59 16.71 -6.52
N PRO A 77 -15.39 17.63 -7.04
CA PRO A 77 -16.01 18.67 -6.21
C PRO A 77 -16.92 18.07 -5.14
N PRO A 78 -17.21 18.79 -4.05
CA PRO A 78 -18.17 18.35 -3.05
C PRO A 78 -19.55 18.02 -3.67
N GLY A 79 -20.12 16.89 -3.26
CA GLY A 79 -21.43 16.42 -3.73
C GLY A 79 -21.43 15.78 -5.14
N VAL A 80 -20.30 15.76 -5.85
CA VAL A 80 -20.17 15.09 -7.15
C VAL A 80 -19.74 13.64 -6.94
N THR A 81 -20.36 12.72 -7.68
CA THR A 81 -19.99 11.30 -7.75
C THR A 81 -19.34 10.99 -9.09
N ALA A 82 -18.39 10.08 -9.10
CA ALA A 82 -17.79 9.59 -10.32
C ALA A 82 -18.75 8.66 -11.07
N GLY A 83 -18.85 8.86 -12.38
CA GLY A 83 -19.55 7.96 -13.29
C GLY A 83 -18.59 7.40 -14.35
N ARG A 84 -19.15 6.63 -15.29
CA ARG A 84 -18.39 6.00 -16.39
C ARG A 84 -17.54 7.02 -17.18
N ASP A 85 -18.08 8.21 -17.46
CA ASP A 85 -17.41 9.24 -18.24
C ASP A 85 -16.08 9.69 -17.63
N VAL A 86 -16.02 9.75 -16.29
CA VAL A 86 -14.78 10.04 -15.55
C VAL A 86 -13.72 8.96 -15.80
N LEU A 87 -14.11 7.70 -15.76
CA LEU A 87 -13.21 6.56 -15.99
C LEU A 87 -12.68 6.54 -17.43
N LEU A 88 -13.52 6.84 -18.41
CA LEU A 88 -13.11 6.95 -19.82
C LEU A 88 -12.13 8.11 -20.02
N ASP A 89 -12.37 9.25 -19.40
CA ASP A 89 -11.45 10.39 -19.45
C ASP A 89 -10.10 10.07 -18.81
N VAL A 90 -10.09 9.34 -17.68
CA VAL A 90 -8.85 8.80 -17.08
C VAL A 90 -8.10 7.93 -18.09
N GLY A 91 -8.80 7.05 -18.77
CA GLY A 91 -8.20 6.17 -19.79
C GLY A 91 -7.55 6.94 -20.94
N ASP A 92 -8.22 7.98 -21.44
CA ASP A 92 -7.69 8.83 -22.52
C ASP A 92 -6.42 9.58 -22.09
N VAL A 93 -6.40 10.13 -20.87
CA VAL A 93 -5.20 10.81 -20.33
C VAL A 93 -4.03 9.82 -20.19
N ILE A 94 -4.28 8.62 -19.67
CA ILE A 94 -3.24 7.58 -19.53
C ILE A 94 -2.75 7.11 -20.91
N ALA A 95 -3.63 6.92 -21.88
CA ALA A 95 -3.27 6.58 -23.26
C ALA A 95 -2.28 7.60 -23.85
N GLY A 96 -2.52 8.90 -23.60
CA GLY A 96 -1.64 9.99 -24.02
C GLY A 96 -0.22 9.93 -23.46
N LEU A 97 0.01 9.16 -22.40
CA LEU A 97 1.36 8.95 -21.81
C LEU A 97 2.16 7.84 -22.52
N GLY A 98 1.59 7.16 -23.50
CA GLY A 98 2.31 6.22 -24.38
C GLY A 98 3.03 5.08 -23.65
N GLY A 99 2.45 4.56 -22.55
CA GLY A 99 3.01 3.45 -21.76
C GLY A 99 4.00 3.87 -20.67
N ARG A 100 4.24 5.15 -20.47
CA ARG A 100 5.10 5.62 -19.37
C ARG A 100 4.48 5.39 -17.98
N TYR A 101 3.16 5.19 -17.93
CA TYR A 101 2.42 4.96 -16.70
C TYR A 101 1.28 3.97 -16.90
N SER A 102 1.13 3.04 -15.95
CA SER A 102 -0.02 2.13 -15.86
C SER A 102 -0.73 2.29 -14.52
N THR A 103 -2.06 2.15 -14.55
CA THR A 103 -2.90 2.37 -13.36
C THR A 103 -3.59 1.10 -12.89
N GLY A 104 -3.73 0.99 -11.56
CA GLY A 104 -4.59 0.02 -10.89
C GLY A 104 -5.61 0.72 -9.99
N PRO A 105 -6.42 -0.02 -9.22
CA PRO A 105 -7.41 0.57 -8.32
C PRO A 105 -6.76 1.23 -7.09
N ASP A 106 -7.47 2.22 -6.52
CA ASP A 106 -7.19 2.87 -5.25
C ASP A 106 -8.51 3.36 -4.62
N VAL A 107 -8.45 4.29 -3.67
CA VAL A 107 -9.63 4.89 -3.04
C VAL A 107 -10.59 5.44 -4.09
N GLY A 108 -11.84 5.00 -4.05
CA GLY A 108 -12.90 5.42 -4.98
C GLY A 108 -12.91 4.67 -6.31
N THR A 109 -12.03 3.68 -6.51
CA THR A 109 -12.07 2.79 -7.68
C THR A 109 -11.88 1.33 -7.28
N GLY A 110 -12.34 0.43 -8.15
CA GLY A 110 -12.22 -1.02 -7.99
C GLY A 110 -11.75 -1.73 -9.27
N PRO A 111 -11.66 -3.07 -9.24
CA PRO A 111 -11.27 -3.87 -10.40
C PRO A 111 -12.16 -3.63 -11.64
N ASP A 112 -13.48 -3.47 -11.47
CA ASP A 112 -14.41 -3.22 -12.56
C ASP A 112 -14.18 -1.87 -13.24
N ASP A 113 -13.75 -0.86 -12.47
CA ASP A 113 -13.40 0.44 -13.02
C ASP A 113 -12.15 0.35 -13.91
N MET A 114 -11.23 -0.59 -13.60
CA MET A 114 -10.07 -0.85 -14.45
C MET A 114 -10.47 -1.46 -15.80
N VAL A 115 -11.57 -2.21 -15.87
CA VAL A 115 -12.12 -2.66 -17.15
C VAL A 115 -12.60 -1.49 -17.98
N THR A 116 -13.34 -0.55 -17.35
CA THR A 116 -13.83 0.65 -18.03
C THR A 116 -12.69 1.58 -18.51
N ILE A 117 -11.68 1.82 -17.66
CA ILE A 117 -10.49 2.58 -18.06
C ILE A 117 -9.75 1.84 -19.20
N GLY A 118 -9.73 0.52 -19.14
CA GLY A 118 -9.10 -0.37 -20.13
C GLY A 118 -9.72 -0.31 -21.53
N GLU A 119 -10.94 0.22 -21.69
CA GLU A 119 -11.54 0.45 -23.01
C GLU A 119 -10.81 1.54 -23.82
N ARG A 120 -10.07 2.42 -23.11
CA ARG A 120 -9.36 3.56 -23.70
C ARG A 120 -7.84 3.37 -23.74
N THR A 121 -7.29 2.48 -22.91
CA THR A 121 -5.84 2.27 -22.80
C THR A 121 -5.53 0.85 -22.35
N PRO A 122 -4.46 0.21 -22.88
CA PRO A 122 -4.00 -1.08 -22.36
C PRO A 122 -3.24 -0.96 -21.03
N TYR A 123 -2.93 0.25 -20.58
CA TYR A 123 -2.06 0.51 -19.43
C TYR A 123 -2.84 0.49 -18.10
N VAL A 124 -3.50 -0.64 -17.84
CA VAL A 124 -4.29 -0.92 -16.62
C VAL A 124 -3.91 -2.29 -16.06
N PHE A 125 -4.04 -2.47 -14.74
CA PHE A 125 -3.84 -3.75 -14.07
C PHE A 125 -4.79 -3.90 -12.87
N CYS A 126 -4.83 -5.06 -12.21
CA CYS A 126 -5.80 -5.44 -11.19
C CYS A 126 -7.25 -5.45 -11.71
N ARG A 127 -7.46 -5.90 -12.92
CA ARG A 127 -8.80 -6.19 -13.46
C ARG A 127 -9.36 -7.45 -12.80
N PRO A 128 -10.68 -7.67 -12.85
CA PRO A 128 -11.29 -8.93 -12.44
C PRO A 128 -10.67 -10.13 -13.17
N ALA A 129 -10.63 -11.30 -12.50
CA ALA A 129 -10.02 -12.49 -13.09
C ALA A 129 -10.74 -12.94 -14.38
N GLU A 130 -12.08 -12.81 -14.43
CA GLU A 130 -12.91 -13.07 -15.61
C GLU A 130 -12.64 -12.13 -16.78
N ALA A 131 -12.07 -10.95 -16.50
CA ALA A 131 -11.58 -10.01 -17.51
C ALA A 131 -10.07 -10.19 -17.82
N GLY A 132 -9.49 -11.32 -17.43
CA GLY A 132 -8.09 -11.65 -17.65
C GLY A 132 -7.12 -10.89 -16.73
N GLY A 133 -7.60 -10.38 -15.60
CA GLY A 133 -6.80 -9.69 -14.60
C GLY A 133 -6.31 -10.61 -13.47
N SER A 134 -5.63 -10.02 -12.50
CA SER A 134 -5.11 -10.71 -11.30
C SER A 134 -6.18 -10.88 -10.19
N GLY A 135 -7.35 -10.29 -10.33
CA GLY A 135 -8.41 -10.32 -9.35
C GLY A 135 -8.14 -9.49 -8.10
N ASP A 136 -8.81 -9.86 -7.00
CA ASP A 136 -8.64 -9.17 -5.71
C ASP A 136 -7.25 -9.46 -5.12
N SER A 137 -6.47 -8.40 -4.95
CA SER A 137 -5.11 -8.47 -4.41
C SER A 137 -5.05 -8.63 -2.88
N SER A 138 -6.19 -8.68 -2.19
CA SER A 138 -6.26 -8.65 -0.72
C SER A 138 -5.61 -9.87 -0.08
N GLU A 139 -5.83 -11.05 -0.62
CA GLU A 139 -5.20 -12.29 -0.11
C GLU A 139 -3.69 -12.26 -0.31
N HIS A 140 -3.21 -11.82 -1.46
CA HIS A 140 -1.78 -11.72 -1.75
C HIS A 140 -1.10 -10.67 -0.88
N THR A 141 -1.80 -9.56 -0.57
CA THR A 141 -1.32 -8.59 0.42
C THR A 141 -1.19 -9.23 1.79
N ALA A 142 -2.19 -10.02 2.22
CA ALA A 142 -2.13 -10.71 3.50
C ALA A 142 -0.98 -11.75 3.56
N VAL A 143 -0.73 -12.49 2.47
CA VAL A 143 0.43 -13.40 2.37
C VAL A 143 1.74 -12.64 2.57
N GLY A 144 1.87 -11.44 1.98
CA GLY A 144 3.02 -10.56 2.18
C GLY A 144 3.17 -10.10 3.63
N VAL A 145 2.06 -9.73 4.27
CA VAL A 145 2.05 -9.38 5.71
C VAL A 145 2.53 -10.55 6.57
N ILE A 146 2.03 -11.76 6.32
CA ILE A 146 2.46 -12.96 7.07
C ILE A 146 3.95 -13.25 6.85
N ALA A 147 4.46 -13.07 5.64
CA ALA A 147 5.90 -13.20 5.38
C ALA A 147 6.73 -12.16 6.16
N ALA A 148 6.26 -10.91 6.23
CA ALA A 148 6.87 -9.87 7.02
C ALA A 148 6.82 -10.17 8.53
N LEU A 149 5.68 -10.64 9.04
CA LEU A 149 5.53 -11.01 10.46
C LEU A 149 6.46 -12.17 10.85
N ARG A 150 6.61 -13.18 10.00
CA ARG A 150 7.57 -14.27 10.22
C ARG A 150 9.03 -13.77 10.23
N ALA A 151 9.35 -12.83 9.36
CA ALA A 151 10.68 -12.20 9.35
C ALA A 151 10.95 -11.38 10.61
N LEU A 152 9.90 -10.74 11.16
CA LEU A 152 9.96 -9.87 12.32
C LEU A 152 10.09 -10.66 13.64
N CYS A 153 9.30 -11.72 13.82
CA CYS A 153 9.17 -12.40 15.12
C CYS A 153 9.30 -13.94 15.08
N GLY A 154 9.64 -14.52 13.93
CA GLY A 154 9.87 -15.97 13.80
C GLY A 154 8.59 -16.80 13.81
N ASP A 155 8.48 -17.73 14.75
CA ASP A 155 7.31 -18.60 14.90
C ASP A 155 6.10 -17.79 15.41
N LEU A 156 5.07 -17.74 14.56
CA LEU A 156 3.86 -16.99 14.87
C LEU A 156 3.01 -17.64 15.98
N SER A 157 3.07 -18.95 16.15
CA SER A 157 2.27 -19.68 17.16
C SER A 157 2.65 -19.30 18.60
N ALA A 158 3.89 -18.86 18.81
CA ALA A 158 4.40 -18.43 20.11
C ALA A 158 4.17 -16.93 20.40
N LYS A 159 3.41 -16.22 19.53
CA LYS A 159 3.27 -14.78 19.57
C LYS A 159 1.82 -14.32 19.69
N SER A 160 1.66 -13.11 20.24
CA SER A 160 0.39 -12.41 20.40
C SER A 160 0.29 -11.24 19.43
N PHE A 161 -0.87 -11.08 18.80
CA PHE A 161 -1.14 -10.06 17.79
C PHE A 161 -2.43 -9.30 18.08
N ALA A 162 -2.41 -7.99 17.81
CA ALA A 162 -3.59 -7.13 17.80
C ALA A 162 -3.87 -6.67 16.37
N VAL A 163 -4.92 -7.20 15.72
CA VAL A 163 -5.30 -6.84 14.35
C VAL A 163 -6.34 -5.73 14.40
N LEU A 164 -5.92 -4.52 14.04
CA LEU A 164 -6.77 -3.32 14.03
C LEU A 164 -7.30 -3.06 12.61
N GLY A 165 -8.53 -3.47 12.37
CA GLY A 165 -9.22 -3.42 11.09
C GLY A 165 -9.39 -4.81 10.47
N LEU A 166 -10.64 -5.23 10.27
CA LEU A 166 -11.02 -6.50 9.65
C LEU A 166 -11.69 -6.30 8.27
N GLY A 167 -11.11 -5.39 7.49
CA GLY A 167 -11.44 -5.24 6.08
C GLY A 167 -10.99 -6.45 5.25
N ARG A 168 -10.97 -6.32 3.92
CA ARG A 168 -10.55 -7.39 3.01
C ARG A 168 -9.18 -7.96 3.37
N VAL A 169 -8.16 -7.13 3.52
CA VAL A 169 -6.80 -7.60 3.87
C VAL A 169 -6.71 -8.05 5.33
N GLY A 170 -7.18 -7.23 6.28
CA GLY A 170 -7.08 -7.52 7.71
C GLY A 170 -7.82 -8.80 8.11
N GLY A 171 -8.96 -9.09 7.46
CA GLY A 171 -9.69 -10.35 7.65
C GLY A 171 -8.89 -11.59 7.21
N HIS A 172 -8.15 -11.51 6.09
CA HIS A 172 -7.23 -12.57 5.67
C HIS A 172 -6.04 -12.72 6.63
N VAL A 173 -5.44 -11.60 7.07
CA VAL A 173 -4.33 -11.65 8.05
C VAL A 173 -4.78 -12.28 9.36
N TRP A 174 -5.93 -11.86 9.90
CA TRP A 174 -6.51 -12.44 11.10
C TRP A 174 -6.67 -13.96 10.97
N ARG A 175 -7.27 -14.43 9.87
CA ARG A 175 -7.45 -15.87 9.61
C ARG A 175 -6.12 -16.61 9.57
N MET A 176 -5.15 -16.11 8.79
CA MET A 176 -3.84 -16.75 8.63
C MET A 176 -3.05 -16.82 9.95
N LEU A 177 -3.15 -15.79 10.82
CA LEU A 177 -2.56 -15.81 12.15
C LEU A 177 -3.23 -16.84 13.06
N THR A 178 -4.56 -16.90 13.04
CA THR A 178 -5.34 -17.87 13.81
C THR A 178 -5.04 -19.31 13.36
N ASP A 179 -4.98 -19.54 12.04
CA ASP A 179 -4.65 -20.84 11.44
C ASP A 179 -3.21 -21.28 11.79
N ALA A 180 -2.30 -20.31 11.99
CA ALA A 180 -0.94 -20.56 12.47
C ALA A 180 -0.85 -20.83 13.98
N GLY A 181 -1.97 -20.80 14.72
CA GLY A 181 -2.01 -21.04 16.17
C GLY A 181 -1.60 -19.84 17.04
N ALA A 182 -1.52 -18.62 16.47
CA ALA A 182 -1.17 -17.41 17.20
C ALA A 182 -2.29 -16.96 18.15
N THR A 183 -1.93 -16.27 19.23
CA THR A 183 -2.91 -15.55 20.06
C THR A 183 -3.29 -14.24 19.39
N VAL A 184 -4.56 -14.07 18.99
CA VAL A 184 -5.01 -12.91 18.21
C VAL A 184 -6.21 -12.24 18.86
N ILE A 185 -6.07 -10.96 19.18
CA ILE A 185 -7.20 -10.06 19.41
C ILE A 185 -7.49 -9.24 18.16
N ALA A 186 -8.74 -8.88 17.96
CA ALA A 186 -9.17 -8.19 16.75
C ALA A 186 -10.14 -7.07 17.04
N SER A 187 -10.14 -6.06 16.18
CA SER A 187 -11.07 -4.94 16.26
C SER A 187 -11.39 -4.37 14.88
N ASP A 188 -12.57 -3.84 14.73
CA ASP A 188 -13.00 -3.00 13.61
C ASP A 188 -14.05 -2.00 14.13
N VAL A 189 -14.29 -0.92 13.41
CA VAL A 189 -15.37 0.03 13.71
C VAL A 189 -16.76 -0.54 13.33
N ASP A 190 -16.80 -1.60 12.54
CA ASP A 190 -18.01 -2.31 12.11
C ASP A 190 -18.17 -3.61 12.92
N ASP A 191 -19.02 -3.59 13.94
CA ASP A 191 -19.29 -4.75 14.80
C ASP A 191 -19.80 -6.00 14.06
N ARG A 192 -20.34 -5.85 12.85
CA ARG A 192 -20.77 -6.99 12.01
C ARG A 192 -19.60 -7.88 11.60
N LYS A 193 -18.37 -7.38 11.67
CA LYS A 193 -17.13 -8.12 11.38
C LYS A 193 -16.58 -8.89 12.58
N ARG A 194 -17.24 -8.83 13.74
CA ARG A 194 -16.79 -9.45 14.99
C ARG A 194 -16.46 -10.94 14.82
N ARG A 195 -15.24 -11.30 15.26
CA ARG A 195 -14.74 -12.68 15.25
C ARG A 195 -13.62 -12.87 16.25
N GLY A 196 -13.48 -14.10 16.77
CA GLY A 196 -12.44 -14.41 17.77
C GLY A 196 -12.52 -13.56 19.03
N THR A 197 -11.38 -13.29 19.63
CA THR A 197 -11.25 -12.40 20.78
C THR A 197 -11.36 -10.96 20.31
N TRP A 198 -12.49 -10.34 20.62
CA TRP A 198 -12.85 -9.01 20.15
C TRP A 198 -12.70 -7.95 21.24
N VAL A 199 -12.09 -6.84 20.87
CA VAL A 199 -11.92 -5.65 21.74
C VAL A 199 -12.31 -4.39 20.97
N SER A 200 -12.47 -3.26 21.68
CA SER A 200 -12.67 -1.96 21.01
C SER A 200 -11.42 -1.54 20.23
N PRO A 201 -11.54 -0.63 19.24
CA PRO A 201 -10.37 -0.11 18.50
C PRO A 201 -9.30 0.50 19.42
N GLU A 202 -9.73 1.17 20.48
CA GLU A 202 -8.86 1.78 21.46
C GLU A 202 -8.09 0.74 22.30
N GLU A 203 -8.78 -0.29 22.78
CA GLU A 203 -8.15 -1.41 23.50
C GLU A 203 -7.21 -2.19 22.59
N CYS A 204 -7.55 -2.38 21.29
CA CYS A 204 -6.71 -3.04 20.30
C CYS A 204 -5.40 -2.26 20.07
N LEU A 205 -5.50 -0.92 19.94
CA LEU A 205 -4.35 -0.05 19.74
C LEU A 205 -3.37 -0.09 20.93
N THR A 206 -3.90 -0.18 22.13
CA THR A 206 -3.12 -0.08 23.40
C THR A 206 -2.88 -1.44 24.05
N ALA A 207 -3.18 -2.53 23.34
CA ALA A 207 -3.03 -3.87 23.88
C ALA A 207 -1.58 -4.24 24.15
N GLU A 208 -1.35 -5.00 25.22
CA GLU A 208 -0.06 -5.59 25.53
C GLU A 208 0.10 -6.88 24.72
N VAL A 209 0.73 -6.75 23.56
CA VAL A 209 0.94 -7.83 22.58
C VAL A 209 2.36 -7.75 22.00
N ASP A 210 2.82 -8.84 21.40
CA ASP A 210 4.11 -8.81 20.69
C ASP A 210 4.03 -7.87 19.47
N VAL A 211 2.96 -7.96 18.67
CA VAL A 211 2.85 -7.19 17.43
C VAL A 211 1.47 -6.55 17.26
N LEU A 212 1.42 -5.24 17.07
CA LEU A 212 0.27 -4.53 16.55
C LEU A 212 0.25 -4.62 15.02
N VAL A 213 -0.90 -4.99 14.45
CA VAL A 213 -1.11 -5.12 13.00
C VAL A 213 -2.14 -4.09 12.52
N PRO A 214 -1.72 -2.87 12.16
CA PRO A 214 -2.61 -1.88 11.56
C PRO A 214 -3.11 -2.34 10.19
N ALA A 215 -4.42 -2.55 10.04
CA ALA A 215 -5.05 -3.03 8.81
C ALA A 215 -6.27 -2.18 8.38
N ALA A 216 -6.44 -1.00 8.99
CA ALA A 216 -7.51 -0.05 8.69
C ALA A 216 -6.96 1.19 7.96
N LEU A 217 -7.15 2.37 8.52
CA LEU A 217 -6.74 3.65 7.92
C LEU A 217 -5.28 4.01 8.26
N GLY A 218 -4.67 4.85 7.41
CA GLY A 218 -3.39 5.48 7.69
C GLY A 218 -3.47 6.58 8.75
N GLY A 219 -2.30 7.16 9.14
CA GLY A 219 -2.22 8.23 10.12
C GLY A 219 -2.49 7.78 11.57
N LEU A 220 -2.39 6.48 11.84
CA LEU A 220 -2.63 5.91 13.17
C LEU A 220 -1.50 6.26 14.14
N LEU A 221 -0.27 6.25 13.66
CA LEU A 221 0.93 6.45 14.46
C LEU A 221 1.29 7.94 14.48
N THR A 222 1.03 8.57 15.61
CA THR A 222 1.18 10.01 15.84
C THR A 222 1.94 10.25 17.13
N PRO A 223 2.47 11.46 17.40
CA PRO A 223 3.04 11.80 18.69
C PRO A 223 2.08 11.60 19.88
N ALA A 224 0.78 11.63 19.63
CA ALA A 224 -0.23 11.40 20.66
C ALA A 224 -0.50 9.90 20.90
N THR A 225 -0.45 9.05 19.87
CA THR A 225 -0.73 7.62 20.01
C THR A 225 0.51 6.82 20.43
N VAL A 226 1.71 7.18 19.93
CA VAL A 226 2.97 6.48 20.23
C VAL A 226 3.21 6.28 21.74
N PRO A 227 3.01 7.27 22.64
CA PRO A 227 3.19 7.08 24.08
C PRO A 227 2.29 6.01 24.70
N ARG A 228 1.19 5.65 24.07
CA ARG A 228 0.16 4.75 24.58
C ARG A 228 0.32 3.30 24.13
N LEU A 229 1.19 3.07 23.13
CA LEU A 229 1.47 1.74 22.60
C LEU A 229 2.16 0.86 23.64
N ARG A 230 1.75 -0.41 23.72
CA ARG A 230 2.31 -1.44 24.60
C ARG A 230 2.86 -2.64 23.84
N CYS A 231 2.79 -2.61 22.52
CA CYS A 231 3.36 -3.65 21.68
C CYS A 231 4.88 -3.51 21.57
N ALA A 232 5.57 -4.64 21.34
CA ALA A 232 7.01 -4.63 21.06
C ALA A 232 7.30 -4.23 19.60
N ALA A 233 6.40 -4.56 18.67
CA ALA A 233 6.58 -4.25 17.25
C ALA A 233 5.25 -3.87 16.57
N ILE A 234 5.38 -3.23 15.41
CA ILE A 234 4.25 -2.84 14.55
C ILE A 234 4.56 -3.28 13.12
N ALA A 235 3.69 -4.09 12.51
CA ALA A 235 3.77 -4.48 11.11
C ALA A 235 2.38 -4.82 10.57
N GLY A 236 1.89 -4.07 9.60
CA GLY A 236 0.54 -4.27 9.04
C GLY A 236 0.36 -3.68 7.65
N PRO A 237 -0.75 -4.05 6.98
CA PRO A 237 -1.01 -3.68 5.60
C PRO A 237 -1.55 -2.24 5.40
N ALA A 238 -1.89 -1.51 6.46
CA ALA A 238 -2.35 -0.14 6.33
C ALA A 238 -1.25 0.73 5.70
N ASN A 239 -1.59 1.49 4.66
CA ASN A 239 -0.65 2.41 4.02
C ASN A 239 -0.58 3.72 4.82
N ASN A 240 0.58 4.38 4.78
CA ASN A 240 0.81 5.68 5.44
C ASN A 240 0.45 5.63 6.93
N GLN A 241 0.99 4.66 7.66
CA GLN A 241 0.70 4.45 9.08
C GLN A 241 1.19 5.62 9.94
N LEU A 242 2.35 6.19 9.60
CA LEU A 242 2.89 7.39 10.24
C LEU A 242 2.12 8.63 9.76
N ASP A 243 1.81 9.54 10.66
CA ASP A 243 1.31 10.89 10.36
C ASP A 243 2.43 11.78 9.79
N ASP A 244 3.63 11.63 10.32
CA ASP A 244 4.86 12.32 9.90
C ASP A 244 6.05 11.35 9.93
N PRO A 245 7.02 11.45 9.00
CA PRO A 245 8.25 10.66 9.03
C PRO A 245 9.01 10.66 10.35
N ALA A 246 9.02 11.78 11.07
CA ALA A 246 9.68 11.89 12.38
C ALA A 246 9.05 11.00 13.47
N THR A 247 7.81 10.54 13.27
CA THR A 247 7.17 9.59 14.19
C THR A 247 7.88 8.23 14.22
N ALA A 248 8.65 7.87 13.17
CA ALA A 248 9.51 6.69 13.19
C ALA A 248 10.59 6.78 14.28
N ASP A 249 11.17 7.97 14.47
CA ASP A 249 12.19 8.20 15.51
C ASP A 249 11.59 8.14 16.92
N LEU A 250 10.34 8.60 17.08
CA LEU A 250 9.62 8.48 18.36
C LEU A 250 9.34 7.01 18.72
N LEU A 251 8.97 6.18 17.76
CA LEU A 251 8.78 4.75 17.96
C LEU A 251 10.11 4.08 18.35
N HIS A 252 11.18 4.40 17.63
CA HIS A 252 12.51 3.87 17.90
C HIS A 252 13.01 4.26 19.30
N ALA A 253 12.86 5.51 19.69
CA ALA A 253 13.25 6.01 21.03
C ALA A 253 12.48 5.29 22.16
N ARG A 254 11.29 4.77 21.88
CA ARG A 254 10.50 3.95 22.82
C ARG A 254 10.81 2.46 22.76
N GLY A 255 11.72 2.04 21.89
CA GLY A 255 12.01 0.62 21.68
C GLY A 255 10.90 -0.15 20.96
N VAL A 256 9.97 0.53 20.27
CA VAL A 256 8.93 -0.09 19.46
C VAL A 256 9.46 -0.27 18.03
N LEU A 257 9.62 -1.49 17.60
CA LEU A 257 10.13 -1.82 16.26
C LEU A 257 9.02 -1.63 15.22
N TRP A 258 9.09 -0.60 14.38
CA TRP A 258 8.14 -0.40 13.30
C TRP A 258 8.70 -0.89 11.96
N ALA A 259 8.01 -1.87 11.34
CA ALA A 259 8.30 -2.32 10.00
C ALA A 259 7.65 -1.37 8.98
N PRO A 260 8.43 -0.77 8.05
CA PRO A 260 7.89 0.18 7.07
C PRO A 260 6.72 -0.42 6.27
N ASP A 261 5.59 0.27 6.29
CA ASP A 261 4.36 -0.17 5.62
C ASP A 261 4.52 -0.32 4.10
N SER A 262 5.40 0.45 3.50
CA SER A 262 5.77 0.34 2.08
C SER A 262 6.35 -1.03 1.70
N ILE A 263 6.98 -1.73 2.65
CA ILE A 263 7.47 -3.11 2.49
C ILE A 263 6.32 -4.08 2.80
N VAL A 264 5.72 -3.95 3.97
CA VAL A 264 4.74 -4.92 4.51
C VAL A 264 3.49 -5.02 3.62
N SER A 265 3.03 -3.89 3.06
CA SER A 265 1.81 -3.82 2.24
C SER A 265 2.02 -4.12 0.75
N ALA A 266 3.23 -4.47 0.30
CA ALA A 266 3.55 -4.56 -1.12
C ALA A 266 3.02 -5.84 -1.81
N GLY A 267 2.47 -6.81 -1.08
CA GLY A 267 2.09 -8.13 -1.63
C GLY A 267 1.13 -8.05 -2.81
N GLY A 268 0.12 -7.18 -2.73
CA GLY A 268 -0.85 -7.00 -3.80
C GLY A 268 -0.24 -6.48 -5.10
N ILE A 269 0.59 -5.45 -5.01
CA ILE A 269 1.22 -4.87 -6.21
C ILE A 269 2.26 -5.82 -6.82
N ILE A 270 3.00 -6.56 -5.99
CA ILE A 270 3.95 -7.58 -6.46
C ILE A 270 3.21 -8.65 -7.26
N HIS A 271 2.10 -9.19 -6.73
CA HIS A 271 1.32 -10.22 -7.40
C HIS A 271 0.70 -9.70 -8.70
N ALA A 272 0.00 -8.57 -8.65
CA ALA A 272 -0.71 -8.03 -9.79
C ALA A 272 0.24 -7.71 -10.96
N THR A 273 1.36 -7.06 -10.70
CA THR A 273 2.33 -6.73 -11.75
C THR A 273 3.04 -7.96 -12.30
N ALA A 274 3.32 -8.96 -11.47
CA ALA A 274 3.90 -10.21 -11.94
C ALA A 274 2.95 -10.95 -12.91
N VAL A 275 1.67 -11.04 -12.55
CA VAL A 275 0.68 -11.76 -13.38
C VAL A 275 0.31 -10.96 -14.62
N GLU A 276 -0.09 -9.68 -14.49
CA GLU A 276 -0.69 -8.91 -15.59
C GLU A 276 0.33 -8.20 -16.48
N LEU A 277 1.41 -7.68 -15.91
CA LEU A 277 2.40 -6.92 -16.69
C LEU A 277 3.60 -7.76 -17.12
N ARG A 278 3.90 -8.85 -16.41
CA ARG A 278 5.03 -9.73 -16.69
C ARG A 278 4.63 -11.12 -17.17
N HIS A 279 3.32 -11.41 -17.19
CA HIS A 279 2.75 -12.70 -17.61
C HIS A 279 3.37 -13.91 -16.89
N GLU A 280 3.73 -13.72 -15.61
CA GLU A 280 4.22 -14.79 -14.76
C GLU A 280 3.06 -15.66 -14.26
N THR A 281 3.35 -16.92 -13.92
CA THR A 281 2.37 -17.80 -13.30
C THR A 281 2.01 -17.31 -11.89
N SER A 282 0.78 -17.56 -11.41
CA SER A 282 0.36 -17.20 -10.05
C SER A 282 1.25 -17.84 -8.97
N ALA A 283 1.79 -19.04 -9.22
CA ALA A 283 2.72 -19.69 -8.29
C ALA A 283 4.02 -18.88 -8.14
N ARG A 284 4.60 -18.41 -9.25
CA ARG A 284 5.82 -17.59 -9.22
C ARG A 284 5.55 -16.21 -8.63
N ALA A 285 4.40 -15.61 -8.93
CA ALA A 285 3.97 -14.36 -8.30
C ALA A 285 3.83 -14.49 -6.78
N ALA A 286 3.24 -15.59 -6.29
CA ALA A 286 3.13 -15.88 -4.86
C ALA A 286 4.49 -16.08 -4.18
N GLU A 287 5.47 -16.70 -4.87
CA GLU A 287 6.84 -16.81 -4.36
C GLU A 287 7.50 -15.42 -4.21
N ARG A 288 7.34 -14.53 -5.19
CA ARG A 288 7.80 -13.14 -5.10
C ARG A 288 7.19 -12.39 -3.91
N VAL A 289 5.90 -12.59 -3.66
CA VAL A 289 5.21 -12.00 -2.50
C VAL A 289 5.85 -12.45 -1.19
N ARG A 290 6.19 -13.74 -1.06
CA ARG A 290 6.91 -14.24 0.13
C ARG A 290 8.30 -13.63 0.30
N GLY A 291 8.92 -13.15 -0.76
CA GLY A 291 10.19 -12.42 -0.75
C GLY A 291 10.17 -11.13 0.11
N ILE A 292 8.98 -10.59 0.42
CA ILE A 292 8.80 -9.46 1.36
C ILE A 292 9.51 -9.72 2.69
N GLY A 293 9.45 -10.96 3.19
CA GLY A 293 10.14 -11.34 4.43
C GLY A 293 11.65 -11.14 4.36
N ALA A 294 12.28 -11.55 3.25
CA ALA A 294 13.72 -11.38 3.06
C ALA A 294 14.12 -9.90 2.95
N THR A 295 13.33 -9.11 2.21
CA THR A 295 13.54 -7.65 2.10
C THR A 295 13.47 -7.00 3.48
N LEU A 296 12.42 -7.29 4.26
CA LEU A 296 12.27 -6.73 5.61
C LEU A 296 13.43 -7.15 6.52
N SER A 297 13.79 -8.44 6.54
CA SER A 297 14.94 -8.93 7.33
C SER A 297 16.24 -8.19 7.00
N GLY A 298 16.48 -7.90 5.72
CA GLY A 298 17.65 -7.12 5.28
C GLY A 298 17.64 -5.70 5.84
N ILE A 299 16.50 -5.02 5.76
CA ILE A 299 16.33 -3.65 6.30
C ILE A 299 16.47 -3.62 7.83
N LEU A 300 15.84 -4.58 8.53
CA LEU A 300 15.93 -4.63 10.00
C LEU A 300 17.36 -4.89 10.48
N ARG A 301 18.08 -5.79 9.80
CA ARG A 301 19.48 -6.07 10.12
C ARG A 301 20.37 -4.86 9.89
N ALA A 302 20.26 -4.19 8.73
CA ALA A 302 21.03 -2.99 8.43
C ALA A 302 20.72 -1.87 9.43
N ALA A 303 19.45 -1.66 9.80
CA ALA A 303 19.06 -0.68 10.81
C ALA A 303 19.72 -0.95 12.17
N ALA A 304 19.80 -2.23 12.59
CA ALA A 304 20.45 -2.62 13.82
C ALA A 304 21.98 -2.44 13.75
N GLU A 305 22.60 -2.78 12.61
CA GLU A 305 24.06 -2.62 12.39
C GLU A 305 24.49 -1.15 12.37
N HIS A 306 23.65 -0.27 11.79
CA HIS A 306 23.95 1.17 11.67
C HIS A 306 23.42 2.01 12.86
N GLY A 307 22.68 1.41 13.80
CA GLY A 307 22.07 2.12 14.93
C GLY A 307 21.02 3.15 14.49
N THR A 308 20.25 2.85 13.44
CA THR A 308 19.26 3.75 12.85
C THR A 308 17.87 3.11 12.82
N THR A 309 16.85 3.84 12.32
CA THR A 309 15.50 3.30 12.21
C THR A 309 15.33 2.44 10.95
N PRO A 310 14.46 1.40 10.95
CA PRO A 310 14.10 0.68 9.73
C PRO A 310 13.56 1.60 8.62
N TYR A 311 12.95 2.72 8.98
CA TYR A 311 12.48 3.72 8.03
C TYR A 311 13.64 4.45 7.32
N ALA A 312 14.65 4.88 8.06
CA ALA A 312 15.84 5.53 7.50
C ALA A 312 16.58 4.57 6.57
N GLU A 313 16.79 3.31 7.00
CA GLU A 313 17.40 2.27 6.18
C GLU A 313 16.61 1.95 4.91
N ALA A 314 15.28 1.88 5.00
CA ALA A 314 14.43 1.68 3.82
C ALA A 314 14.58 2.82 2.81
N ARG A 315 14.65 4.07 3.29
CA ARG A 315 14.89 5.23 2.42
C ARG A 315 16.26 5.19 1.76
N GLU A 316 17.31 4.91 2.52
CA GLU A 316 18.66 4.79 1.97
C GLU A 316 18.76 3.65 0.96
N HIS A 317 18.10 2.52 1.22
CA HIS A 317 18.01 1.42 0.26
C HIS A 317 17.36 1.88 -1.06
N VAL A 318 16.25 2.62 -0.98
CA VAL A 318 15.59 3.19 -2.17
C VAL A 318 16.53 4.12 -2.94
N GLU A 319 17.25 5.00 -2.25
CA GLU A 319 18.20 5.93 -2.88
C GLU A 319 19.32 5.16 -3.59
N ARG A 320 19.88 4.12 -2.98
CA ARG A 320 20.90 3.26 -3.60
C ARG A 320 20.37 2.54 -4.85
N VAL A 321 19.17 1.97 -4.77
CA VAL A 321 18.53 1.27 -5.90
C VAL A 321 18.28 2.23 -7.06
N LEU A 322 17.76 3.44 -6.77
CA LEU A 322 17.53 4.46 -7.81
C LEU A 322 18.83 5.05 -8.38
N ALA A 323 19.91 5.11 -7.60
CA ALA A 323 21.20 5.59 -8.10
C ALA A 323 21.89 4.58 -9.01
N ALA A 324 21.62 3.28 -8.83
CA ALA A 324 22.19 2.20 -9.63
C ALA A 324 21.41 1.92 -10.95
N ALA A 325 20.21 2.47 -11.10
CA ALA A 325 19.36 2.34 -12.30
C ALA A 325 19.54 3.52 -13.25
#